data_c5dba8c114ddb6b70921614e3fa098f5
#
_entry.id   c5dba8c114ddb6b70921614e3fa098f5
#
_cell.length_a   1.000
_cell.length_b   1.000
_cell.length_c   1.000
_cell.angle_alpha   90.00
_cell.angle_beta   90.00
_cell.angle_gamma   90.00
#
_symmetry.space_group_name_H-M   'P 1'
#
loop_
_entity.id
_entity.type
_entity.pdbx_description
1 polymer ?
#
loop_
_entity_poly.entity_id
_entity_poly.type
_entity_poly.pdbx_seq_one_letter_code
_entity_poly.pdbx_strand_id
1 'polypeptide(L)'
;MTTVADRYENDWSVVERGFNMMVRGEADYYFHSAEEGIMALRRNEPEIQDQYLPAFVIVDSEEKPIGKIEVGDALIYFDFRADRAIEIAEAFTYQDFPNFDRGDFRPSDVYFVGMTEYNSDTHVPEHRLVEPVQIDETLNQFLGECGISQLAVSETVKFGHITYYFNGNSYRKALGEDFKEIESDTEPFETRPWMKSAEITDEVINGMPDYKFVRLNFPGGDMVGHTADLDATVLAMEAIDLSLARIARKVDELGGVLVIVADHGNAEELLDANGEKKTAHTTNPVPCIFYDNTKNRSSYQLSGVNKPGLKNLAATLAVLLGQNDYPKSWDEPLISVV
;
A
#
# COMPACT_ATOMS: atom_id res chain seq x y z
N MET A 1 -10.43 -2.09 -12.21
CA MET A 1 -9.45 -1.06 -11.84
C MET A 1 -8.02 -1.49 -12.18
N THR A 2 -7.57 -2.67 -11.82
CA THR A 2 -6.24 -3.22 -12.15
C THR A 2 -5.93 -3.31 -13.64
N THR A 3 -6.94 -3.24 -14.50
CA THR A 3 -6.81 -3.32 -15.95
C THR A 3 -6.60 -1.97 -16.63
N VAL A 4 -6.72 -0.86 -15.90
CA VAL A 4 -6.68 0.52 -16.43
C VAL A 4 -5.92 1.52 -15.56
N ALA A 5 -5.41 1.10 -14.40
CA ALA A 5 -4.61 1.92 -13.50
C ALA A 5 -3.59 1.02 -12.78
N ASP A 6 -2.32 1.30 -12.98
CA ASP A 6 -1.21 0.59 -12.34
C ASP A 6 -1.06 0.94 -10.85
N ARG A 7 -0.30 0.14 -10.09
CA ARG A 7 -0.11 0.29 -8.65
C ARG A 7 1.38 0.37 -8.29
N TYR A 8 2.07 1.42 -8.68
CA TYR A 8 3.50 1.64 -8.44
C TYR A 8 4.46 0.65 -9.12
N GLU A 9 3.95 -0.22 -10.01
CA GLU A 9 4.75 -1.26 -10.65
C GLU A 9 5.45 -0.72 -11.90
N ASN A 10 5.13 0.52 -12.29
CA ASN A 10 5.59 1.21 -13.48
C ASN A 10 5.22 0.45 -14.77
N ASP A 11 4.12 -0.30 -14.74
CA ASP A 11 3.55 -0.90 -15.94
C ASP A 11 2.69 0.13 -16.68
N TRP A 12 3.37 1.04 -17.35
CA TRP A 12 2.74 2.11 -18.11
C TRP A 12 1.83 1.62 -19.23
N SER A 13 1.92 0.34 -19.63
CA SER A 13 0.98 -0.24 -20.62
C SER A 13 -0.44 -0.36 -20.06
N VAL A 14 -0.59 -0.57 -18.76
CA VAL A 14 -1.89 -0.57 -18.07
C VAL A 14 -2.47 0.83 -18.02
N VAL A 15 -1.64 1.83 -17.68
CA VAL A 15 -2.05 3.24 -17.63
C VAL A 15 -2.41 3.75 -19.03
N GLU A 16 -1.62 3.40 -20.06
CA GLU A 16 -1.90 3.73 -21.47
C GLU A 16 -3.25 3.16 -21.92
N ARG A 17 -3.57 1.93 -21.56
CA ARG A 17 -4.88 1.31 -21.85
C ARG A 17 -6.02 2.10 -21.26
N GLY A 18 -5.90 2.50 -19.98
CA GLY A 18 -6.89 3.35 -19.29
C GLY A 18 -7.02 4.72 -19.94
N PHE A 19 -5.90 5.35 -20.27
CA PHE A 19 -5.87 6.63 -20.96
C PHE A 19 -6.54 6.56 -22.34
N ASN A 20 -6.19 5.57 -23.16
CA ASN A 20 -6.77 5.38 -24.51
C ASN A 20 -8.29 5.14 -24.43
N MET A 21 -8.74 4.34 -23.45
CA MET A 21 -10.16 4.13 -23.22
C MET A 21 -10.89 5.44 -22.91
N MET A 22 -10.34 6.28 -22.02
CA MET A 22 -10.98 7.53 -21.58
C MET A 22 -10.89 8.64 -22.64
N VAL A 23 -9.73 8.81 -23.30
CA VAL A 23 -9.47 9.94 -24.19
C VAL A 23 -9.83 9.61 -25.64
N ARG A 24 -9.49 8.40 -26.12
CA ARG A 24 -9.68 8.02 -27.52
C ARG A 24 -10.95 7.20 -27.74
N GLY A 25 -11.54 6.65 -26.65
CA GLY A 25 -12.64 5.70 -26.76
C GLY A 25 -12.20 4.37 -27.36
N GLU A 26 -10.99 3.91 -27.08
CA GLU A 26 -10.38 2.68 -27.61
C GLU A 26 -10.27 1.63 -26.52
N ALA A 27 -10.81 0.45 -26.74
CA ALA A 27 -10.69 -0.72 -25.89
C ALA A 27 -10.89 -2.00 -26.74
N ASP A 28 -10.59 -3.17 -26.13
CA ASP A 28 -10.79 -4.46 -26.79
C ASP A 28 -12.27 -4.83 -26.94
N TYR A 29 -13.14 -4.23 -26.13
CA TYR A 29 -14.56 -4.54 -26.08
C TYR A 29 -15.41 -3.27 -26.16
N TYR A 30 -16.53 -3.39 -26.91
CA TYR A 30 -17.50 -2.32 -27.11
C TYR A 30 -18.91 -2.85 -26.83
N PHE A 31 -19.70 -2.08 -26.08
CA PHE A 31 -21.07 -2.45 -25.70
C PHE A 31 -21.99 -1.21 -25.72
N HIS A 32 -23.30 -1.43 -25.83
CA HIS A 32 -24.27 -0.33 -25.83
C HIS A 32 -24.67 0.12 -24.42
N SER A 33 -24.31 -0.65 -23.37
CA SER A 33 -24.50 -0.27 -21.99
C SER A 33 -23.48 -0.94 -21.07
N ALA A 34 -23.25 -0.34 -19.88
CA ALA A 34 -22.37 -0.92 -18.87
C ALA A 34 -22.90 -2.28 -18.37
N GLU A 35 -24.23 -2.42 -18.20
CA GLU A 35 -24.84 -3.67 -17.78
C GLU A 35 -24.59 -4.78 -18.78
N GLU A 36 -24.79 -4.50 -20.07
CA GLU A 36 -24.50 -5.45 -21.15
C GLU A 36 -23.03 -5.90 -21.11
N GLY A 37 -22.10 -4.95 -21.01
CA GLY A 37 -20.67 -5.22 -20.95
C GLY A 37 -20.28 -6.12 -19.79
N ILE A 38 -20.70 -5.77 -18.58
CA ILE A 38 -20.44 -6.55 -17.37
C ILE A 38 -21.01 -7.97 -17.49
N MET A 39 -22.26 -8.09 -17.94
CA MET A 39 -22.91 -9.39 -18.10
C MET A 39 -22.26 -10.25 -19.19
N ALA A 40 -21.80 -9.64 -20.28
CA ALA A 40 -21.13 -10.35 -21.36
C ALA A 40 -19.75 -10.87 -20.90
N LEU A 41 -18.96 -10.04 -20.24
CA LEU A 41 -17.64 -10.40 -19.74
C LEU A 41 -17.74 -11.51 -18.69
N ARG A 42 -18.67 -11.41 -17.75
CA ARG A 42 -18.92 -12.46 -16.74
C ARG A 42 -19.47 -13.77 -17.32
N ARG A 43 -20.18 -13.73 -18.44
CA ARG A 43 -20.59 -14.98 -19.13
C ARG A 43 -19.42 -15.70 -19.75
N ASN A 44 -18.41 -14.95 -20.23
CA ASN A 44 -17.20 -15.54 -20.79
C ASN A 44 -16.29 -16.11 -19.70
N GLU A 45 -16.25 -15.46 -18.53
CA GLU A 45 -15.44 -15.86 -17.38
C GLU A 45 -16.28 -15.68 -16.10
N PRO A 46 -17.08 -16.70 -15.69
CA PRO A 46 -18.02 -16.57 -14.57
C PRO A 46 -17.41 -16.24 -13.22
N GLU A 47 -16.16 -16.63 -13.00
CA GLU A 47 -15.42 -16.41 -11.74
C GLU A 47 -14.61 -15.10 -11.74
N ILE A 48 -14.69 -14.30 -12.81
CA ILE A 48 -13.93 -13.04 -12.89
C ILE A 48 -14.39 -12.06 -11.82
N GLN A 49 -13.44 -11.58 -11.04
CA GLN A 49 -13.70 -10.55 -10.02
C GLN A 49 -13.78 -9.17 -10.68
N ASP A 50 -14.55 -8.25 -10.07
CA ASP A 50 -14.78 -6.91 -10.60
C ASP A 50 -13.51 -6.13 -10.91
N GLN A 51 -12.48 -6.29 -10.07
CA GLN A 51 -11.20 -5.61 -10.26
C GLN A 51 -10.44 -6.05 -11.51
N TYR A 52 -10.69 -7.26 -12.02
CA TYR A 52 -10.04 -7.84 -13.21
C TYR A 52 -10.89 -7.77 -14.47
N LEU A 53 -12.10 -7.21 -14.40
CA LEU A 53 -12.93 -7.02 -15.58
C LEU A 53 -12.14 -6.24 -16.65
N PRO A 54 -12.06 -6.73 -17.89
CA PRO A 54 -11.41 -6.01 -18.98
C PRO A 54 -12.02 -4.62 -19.19
N ALA A 55 -11.19 -3.69 -19.66
CA ALA A 55 -11.66 -2.38 -20.05
C ALA A 55 -12.60 -2.49 -21.27
N PHE A 56 -13.67 -1.71 -21.29
CA PHE A 56 -14.59 -1.63 -22.40
C PHE A 56 -15.13 -0.21 -22.60
N VAL A 57 -15.59 0.07 -23.81
CA VAL A 57 -16.13 1.38 -24.19
C VAL A 57 -17.64 1.24 -24.47
N ILE A 58 -18.41 2.22 -24.02
CA ILE A 58 -19.83 2.34 -24.38
C ILE A 58 -19.95 3.05 -25.73
N VAL A 59 -20.76 2.49 -26.63
CA VAL A 59 -21.01 3.03 -27.97
C VAL A 59 -22.48 3.32 -28.19
N ASP A 60 -22.75 4.26 -29.09
CA ASP A 60 -24.12 4.56 -29.55
C ASP A 60 -24.62 3.55 -30.60
N SER A 61 -25.80 3.80 -31.16
CA SER A 61 -26.38 2.97 -32.20
C SER A 61 -25.63 3.00 -33.55
N GLU A 62 -24.67 3.89 -33.74
CA GLU A 62 -23.78 4.01 -34.88
C GLU A 62 -22.39 3.46 -34.59
N GLU A 63 -22.22 2.73 -33.48
CA GLU A 63 -20.94 2.17 -33.00
C GLU A 63 -19.89 3.23 -32.68
N LYS A 64 -20.32 4.47 -32.34
CA LYS A 64 -19.41 5.54 -31.96
C LYS A 64 -19.27 5.60 -30.45
N PRO A 65 -18.03 5.71 -29.90
CA PRO A 65 -17.80 5.90 -28.48
C PRO A 65 -18.57 7.11 -27.93
N ILE A 66 -19.27 6.90 -26.80
CA ILE A 66 -19.91 7.97 -26.03
C ILE A 66 -19.17 8.21 -24.73
N GLY A 67 -19.08 9.48 -24.30
CA GLY A 67 -18.47 9.85 -23.01
C GLY A 67 -16.95 9.80 -22.97
N LYS A 68 -16.26 9.80 -24.14
CA LYS A 68 -14.82 10.06 -24.14
C LYS A 68 -14.53 11.50 -23.70
N ILE A 69 -13.35 11.69 -23.14
CA ILE A 69 -12.90 13.00 -22.66
C ILE A 69 -12.57 13.87 -23.88
N GLU A 70 -13.13 15.09 -23.91
CA GLU A 70 -12.93 16.08 -24.98
C GLU A 70 -12.27 17.35 -24.45
N VAL A 71 -11.76 18.18 -25.37
CA VAL A 71 -11.17 19.48 -25.05
C VAL A 71 -12.21 20.38 -24.37
N GLY A 72 -11.88 20.89 -23.20
CA GLY A 72 -12.75 21.74 -22.38
C GLY A 72 -13.51 21.01 -21.28
N ASP A 73 -13.33 19.69 -21.18
CA ASP A 73 -13.95 18.90 -20.10
C ASP A 73 -13.25 19.08 -18.76
N ALA A 74 -14.00 18.83 -17.68
CA ALA A 74 -13.48 18.68 -16.34
C ALA A 74 -13.51 17.19 -15.94
N LEU A 75 -12.36 16.63 -15.59
CA LEU A 75 -12.21 15.27 -15.15
C LEU A 75 -11.97 15.22 -13.64
N ILE A 76 -12.95 14.71 -12.89
CA ILE A 76 -12.77 14.41 -11.46
C ILE A 76 -12.36 12.96 -11.31
N TYR A 77 -11.11 12.71 -10.93
CA TYR A 77 -10.64 11.36 -10.64
C TYR A 77 -11.04 10.97 -9.20
N PHE A 78 -12.13 10.22 -9.09
CA PHE A 78 -12.79 9.92 -7.83
C PHE A 78 -12.16 8.71 -7.13
N ASP A 79 -10.90 8.86 -6.74
CA ASP A 79 -10.12 7.87 -6.00
C ASP A 79 -9.36 8.57 -4.87
N PHE A 80 -9.50 8.04 -3.64
CA PHE A 80 -8.77 8.53 -2.47
C PHE A 80 -7.40 7.88 -2.29
N ARG A 81 -7.14 6.77 -2.99
CA ARG A 81 -5.90 6.00 -2.85
C ARG A 81 -4.88 6.48 -3.86
N ALA A 82 -3.77 6.99 -3.36
CA ALA A 82 -2.67 7.46 -4.19
C ALA A 82 -2.04 6.36 -5.05
N ASP A 83 -2.01 5.12 -4.54
CA ASP A 83 -1.31 3.98 -5.16
C ASP A 83 -1.74 3.68 -6.61
N ARG A 84 -3.00 3.94 -6.98
CA ARG A 84 -3.50 3.77 -8.35
C ARG A 84 -3.84 5.08 -9.06
N ALA A 85 -3.64 6.20 -8.39
CA ALA A 85 -4.02 7.51 -8.89
C ALA A 85 -2.83 8.34 -9.40
N ILE A 86 -1.62 8.10 -8.88
CA ILE A 86 -0.44 8.89 -9.24
C ILE A 86 -0.16 8.81 -10.72
N GLU A 87 0.06 7.63 -11.27
CA GLU A 87 0.48 7.45 -12.66
C GLU A 87 -0.57 7.96 -13.66
N ILE A 88 -1.85 7.72 -13.40
CA ILE A 88 -2.92 8.26 -14.24
C ILE A 88 -3.01 9.78 -14.14
N ALA A 89 -2.82 10.35 -12.94
CA ALA A 89 -2.79 11.80 -12.76
C ALA A 89 -1.60 12.44 -13.48
N GLU A 90 -0.43 11.82 -13.45
CA GLU A 90 0.74 12.25 -14.21
C GLU A 90 0.47 12.23 -15.72
N ALA A 91 -0.17 11.16 -16.22
CA ALA A 91 -0.53 11.05 -17.62
C ALA A 91 -1.47 12.16 -18.10
N PHE A 92 -2.35 12.67 -17.22
CA PHE A 92 -3.26 13.76 -17.54
C PHE A 92 -2.69 15.15 -17.28
N THR A 93 -1.70 15.31 -16.39
CA THR A 93 -1.28 16.64 -15.91
C THR A 93 0.13 17.06 -16.32
N TYR A 94 1.06 16.12 -16.53
CA TYR A 94 2.44 16.47 -16.89
C TYR A 94 2.55 16.94 -18.32
N GLN A 95 3.19 18.11 -18.53
CA GLN A 95 3.49 18.62 -19.86
C GLN A 95 4.51 17.74 -20.59
N ASP A 96 5.61 17.43 -19.90
CA ASP A 96 6.63 16.52 -20.37
C ASP A 96 6.37 15.13 -19.78
N PHE A 97 5.87 14.24 -20.62
CA PHE A 97 5.44 12.90 -20.23
C PHE A 97 6.01 11.86 -21.20
N PRO A 98 7.05 11.09 -20.81
CA PRO A 98 7.77 10.21 -21.70
C PRO A 98 7.25 8.77 -21.77
N ASN A 99 6.31 8.37 -20.89
CA ASN A 99 6.03 6.96 -20.63
C ASN A 99 5.21 6.25 -21.72
N PHE A 100 4.33 6.98 -22.42
CA PHE A 100 3.63 6.51 -23.61
C PHE A 100 3.18 7.68 -24.51
N ASP A 101 2.77 7.38 -25.73
CA ASP A 101 2.30 8.39 -26.71
C ASP A 101 0.84 8.79 -26.41
N ARG A 102 0.65 10.05 -25.99
CA ARG A 102 -0.68 10.64 -25.77
C ARG A 102 -1.35 11.18 -27.04
N GLY A 103 -0.68 11.09 -28.20
CA GLY A 103 -1.14 11.67 -29.47
C GLY A 103 -1.28 13.19 -29.39
N ASP A 104 -2.44 13.70 -29.84
CA ASP A 104 -2.72 15.13 -29.86
C ASP A 104 -3.16 15.71 -28.49
N PHE A 105 -3.35 14.87 -27.47
CA PHE A 105 -3.78 15.30 -26.13
C PHE A 105 -2.74 16.24 -25.50
N ARG A 106 -3.23 17.31 -24.89
CA ARG A 106 -2.45 18.24 -24.07
C ARG A 106 -3.06 18.36 -22.68
N PRO A 107 -2.26 18.43 -21.61
CA PRO A 107 -2.78 18.62 -20.26
C PRO A 107 -3.71 19.82 -20.10
N SER A 108 -3.50 20.89 -20.90
CA SER A 108 -4.35 22.08 -20.92
C SER A 108 -5.73 21.86 -21.56
N ASP A 109 -5.95 20.71 -22.22
CA ASP A 109 -7.23 20.41 -22.87
C ASP A 109 -8.32 20.03 -21.85
N VAL A 110 -7.90 19.57 -20.67
CA VAL A 110 -8.81 19.04 -19.63
C VAL A 110 -8.49 19.69 -18.28
N TYR A 111 -9.51 20.03 -17.52
CA TYR A 111 -9.34 20.44 -16.13
C TYR A 111 -9.34 19.21 -15.23
N PHE A 112 -8.16 18.65 -14.96
CA PHE A 112 -8.01 17.46 -14.12
C PHE A 112 -8.07 17.82 -12.63
N VAL A 113 -8.90 17.11 -11.86
CA VAL A 113 -9.06 17.29 -10.41
C VAL A 113 -8.97 15.93 -9.73
N GLY A 114 -8.04 15.76 -8.81
CA GLY A 114 -7.99 14.59 -7.92
C GLY A 114 -8.91 14.73 -6.72
N MET A 115 -9.23 13.65 -6.05
CA MET A 115 -9.90 13.72 -4.75
C MET A 115 -9.01 14.36 -3.70
N THR A 116 -7.71 14.04 -3.74
CA THR A 116 -6.67 14.60 -2.87
C THR A 116 -5.38 14.78 -3.67
N GLU A 117 -4.33 15.30 -3.04
CA GLU A 117 -2.97 15.24 -3.56
C GLU A 117 -2.46 13.80 -3.44
N TYR A 118 -2.05 13.21 -4.56
CA TYR A 118 -1.59 11.83 -4.61
C TYR A 118 -0.09 11.69 -4.37
N ASN A 119 0.67 12.74 -4.68
CA ASN A 119 2.11 12.81 -4.42
C ASN A 119 2.48 14.20 -3.90
N SER A 120 2.86 14.29 -2.63
CA SER A 120 3.21 15.55 -1.97
C SER A 120 4.59 16.08 -2.36
N ASP A 121 5.48 15.24 -2.89
CA ASP A 121 6.80 15.67 -3.32
C ASP A 121 6.75 16.38 -4.69
N THR A 122 5.81 15.97 -5.56
CA THR A 122 5.59 16.53 -6.89
C THR A 122 4.31 17.37 -6.99
N HIS A 123 3.50 17.41 -5.93
CA HIS A 123 2.21 18.11 -5.85
C HIS A 123 1.21 17.70 -6.95
N VAL A 124 1.12 16.40 -7.23
CA VAL A 124 0.23 15.83 -8.25
C VAL A 124 -1.04 15.26 -7.62
N PRO A 125 -2.22 15.61 -8.14
CA PRO A 125 -2.48 16.70 -9.12
C PRO A 125 -2.48 18.07 -8.44
N GLU A 126 -2.26 19.13 -9.24
CA GLU A 126 -2.31 20.51 -8.77
C GLU A 126 -3.70 20.89 -8.21
N HIS A 127 -4.77 20.41 -8.87
CA HIS A 127 -6.15 20.67 -8.46
C HIS A 127 -6.73 19.46 -7.74
N ARG A 128 -7.29 19.69 -6.55
CA ARG A 128 -7.84 18.65 -5.70
C ARG A 128 -9.08 19.14 -4.94
N LEU A 129 -9.97 18.20 -4.58
CA LEU A 129 -11.20 18.54 -3.85
C LEU A 129 -10.97 18.58 -2.34
N VAL A 130 -10.04 17.78 -1.83
CA VAL A 130 -9.70 17.69 -0.41
C VAL A 130 -8.21 17.90 -0.24
N GLU A 131 -7.84 18.86 0.61
CA GLU A 131 -6.44 19.04 0.96
C GLU A 131 -5.95 17.84 1.79
N PRO A 132 -4.73 17.35 1.53
CA PRO A 132 -4.16 16.28 2.33
C PRO A 132 -3.99 16.71 3.77
N VAL A 133 -4.20 15.79 4.70
CA VAL A 133 -3.86 16.03 6.09
C VAL A 133 -2.34 16.16 6.17
N GLN A 134 -1.85 17.32 6.59
CA GLN A 134 -0.43 17.48 6.87
C GLN A 134 -0.06 16.67 8.10
N ILE A 135 0.94 15.82 7.95
CA ILE A 135 1.53 15.03 9.03
C ILE A 135 2.91 15.63 9.29
N ASP A 136 2.97 16.58 10.22
CA ASP A 136 4.18 17.36 10.47
C ASP A 136 5.21 16.63 11.34
N GLU A 137 4.78 15.58 12.07
CA GLU A 137 5.60 14.86 13.04
C GLU A 137 5.45 13.35 12.85
N THR A 138 6.22 12.80 11.93
CA THR A 138 6.25 11.35 11.71
C THR A 138 7.30 10.67 12.60
N LEU A 139 7.10 9.38 12.89
CA LEU A 139 8.04 8.63 13.73
C LEU A 139 9.46 8.63 13.13
N ASN A 140 9.59 8.43 11.82
CA ASN A 140 10.90 8.40 11.17
C ASN A 140 11.65 9.73 11.26
N GLN A 141 10.96 10.87 11.10
CA GLN A 141 11.55 12.19 11.27
C GLN A 141 12.03 12.41 12.71
N PHE A 142 11.15 12.13 13.67
CA PHE A 142 11.48 12.23 15.10
C PHE A 142 12.70 11.36 15.47
N LEU A 143 12.73 10.10 15.03
CA LEU A 143 13.86 9.20 15.27
C LEU A 143 15.14 9.69 14.60
N GLY A 144 15.07 10.24 13.40
CA GLY A 144 16.20 10.85 12.72
C GLY A 144 16.77 12.05 13.46
N GLU A 145 15.91 12.93 14.01
CA GLU A 145 16.31 14.07 14.85
C GLU A 145 16.96 13.61 16.16
N CYS A 146 16.53 12.46 16.70
CA CYS A 146 17.17 11.80 17.86
C CYS A 146 18.47 11.07 17.50
N GLY A 147 18.91 11.06 16.23
CA GLY A 147 20.12 10.36 15.77
C GLY A 147 19.97 8.83 15.73
N ILE A 148 18.76 8.32 15.61
CA ILE A 148 18.45 6.89 15.53
C ILE A 148 18.58 6.47 14.06
N SER A 149 19.51 5.53 13.75
CA SER A 149 19.64 4.94 12.43
C SER A 149 18.46 3.99 12.14
N GLN A 150 17.93 4.05 10.92
CA GLN A 150 16.68 3.37 10.55
C GLN A 150 16.84 2.61 9.24
N LEU A 151 16.24 1.43 9.16
CA LEU A 151 16.15 0.63 7.94
C LEU A 151 14.70 0.23 7.69
N ALA A 152 14.21 0.42 6.46
CA ALA A 152 12.92 -0.07 5.99
C ALA A 152 13.13 -1.12 4.90
N VAL A 153 12.52 -2.31 5.05
CA VAL A 153 12.63 -3.43 4.11
C VAL A 153 11.26 -3.98 3.76
N SER A 154 10.92 -4.05 2.49
CA SER A 154 9.76 -4.78 1.98
C SER A 154 9.96 -5.12 0.51
N GLU A 155 9.05 -5.93 -0.02
CA GLU A 155 8.97 -6.13 -1.46
C GLU A 155 8.10 -5.05 -2.13
N THR A 156 8.26 -4.90 -3.47
CA THR A 156 7.69 -3.82 -4.28
C THR A 156 6.22 -3.54 -3.99
N VAL A 157 5.36 -4.56 -3.94
CA VAL A 157 3.90 -4.40 -3.76
C VAL A 157 3.47 -3.73 -2.45
N LYS A 158 4.34 -3.71 -1.42
CA LYS A 158 4.09 -3.06 -0.12
C LYS A 158 5.22 -2.11 0.30
N PHE A 159 6.16 -1.83 -0.58
CA PHE A 159 7.28 -0.94 -0.28
C PHE A 159 6.82 0.48 0.05
N GLY A 160 5.85 1.00 -0.69
CA GLY A 160 5.24 2.30 -0.41
C GLY A 160 4.60 2.40 0.97
N HIS A 161 4.10 1.29 1.54
CA HIS A 161 3.46 1.30 2.86
C HIS A 161 4.45 1.54 4.00
N ILE A 162 5.67 1.02 3.89
CA ILE A 162 6.71 1.20 4.90
C ILE A 162 7.67 2.35 4.60
N THR A 163 7.50 3.03 3.48
CA THR A 163 8.29 4.19 3.07
C THR A 163 7.40 5.42 2.92
N TYR A 164 6.73 5.58 1.81
CA TYR A 164 5.92 6.74 1.46
C TYR A 164 4.85 7.06 2.52
N TYR A 165 3.97 6.09 2.84
CA TYR A 165 2.90 6.30 3.81
C TYR A 165 3.42 6.42 5.24
N PHE A 166 4.40 5.62 5.61
CA PHE A 166 5.04 5.71 6.93
C PHE A 166 5.72 7.06 7.14
N ASN A 167 6.23 7.65 6.07
CA ASN A 167 6.89 8.96 6.07
C ASN A 167 5.91 10.13 5.85
N GLY A 168 4.62 9.93 6.09
CA GLY A 168 3.61 10.99 6.01
C GLY A 168 3.27 11.42 4.58
N ASN A 169 3.16 10.47 3.66
CA ASN A 169 2.95 10.66 2.23
C ASN A 169 4.12 11.37 1.54
N SER A 170 5.33 11.04 1.94
CA SER A 170 6.55 11.61 1.34
C SER A 170 7.60 10.53 1.10
N TYR A 171 8.30 10.59 -0.05
CA TYR A 171 9.46 9.75 -0.34
C TYR A 171 10.75 10.28 0.29
N ARG A 172 10.71 11.44 0.97
CA ARG A 172 11.87 11.99 1.64
C ARG A 172 12.28 11.12 2.80
N LYS A 173 13.53 10.68 2.76
CA LYS A 173 14.13 9.94 3.86
C LYS A 173 14.39 10.88 5.04
N ALA A 174 14.13 10.39 6.25
CA ALA A 174 14.60 11.05 7.46
C ALA A 174 16.12 10.93 7.59
N LEU A 175 16.70 11.70 8.49
CA LEU A 175 18.14 11.61 8.77
C LEU A 175 18.48 10.20 9.30
N GLY A 176 19.46 9.55 8.67
CA GLY A 176 19.90 8.19 9.05
C GLY A 176 18.93 7.08 8.67
N GLU A 177 18.01 7.34 7.73
CA GLU A 177 17.05 6.37 7.21
C GLU A 177 17.50 5.78 5.87
N ASP A 178 17.49 4.46 5.78
CA ASP A 178 17.76 3.70 4.56
C ASP A 178 16.56 2.83 4.18
N PHE A 179 16.39 2.66 2.86
CA PHE A 179 15.35 1.84 2.26
C PHE A 179 15.96 0.70 1.47
N LYS A 180 15.40 -0.48 1.62
CA LYS A 180 15.76 -1.67 0.86
C LYS A 180 14.50 -2.28 0.26
N GLU A 181 14.39 -2.18 -1.04
CA GLU A 181 13.33 -2.81 -1.82
C GLU A 181 13.78 -4.18 -2.32
N ILE A 182 12.88 -5.15 -2.25
CA ILE A 182 13.00 -6.48 -2.84
C ILE A 182 12.00 -6.55 -3.98
N GLU A 183 12.47 -6.82 -5.19
CA GLU A 183 11.60 -6.92 -6.36
C GLU A 183 10.57 -8.03 -6.18
N SER A 184 9.28 -7.69 -6.29
CA SER A 184 8.18 -8.65 -6.23
C SER A 184 8.11 -9.50 -7.49
N ASP A 185 7.57 -10.71 -7.37
CA ASP A 185 7.26 -11.53 -8.55
C ASP A 185 6.04 -10.94 -9.28
N THR A 186 5.99 -11.13 -10.60
CA THR A 186 4.89 -10.66 -11.45
C THR A 186 3.79 -11.71 -11.65
N GLU A 187 3.99 -12.90 -11.10
CA GLU A 187 3.03 -14.00 -11.18
C GLU A 187 1.89 -13.85 -10.17
N PRO A 188 0.72 -14.50 -10.39
CA PRO A 188 -0.38 -14.51 -9.43
C PRO A 188 0.07 -14.97 -8.05
N PHE A 189 -0.38 -14.29 -6.98
CA PHE A 189 0.09 -14.50 -5.61
C PHE A 189 -0.14 -15.93 -5.09
N GLU A 190 -1.21 -16.58 -5.52
CA GLU A 190 -1.55 -17.96 -5.15
C GLU A 190 -0.57 -18.99 -5.72
N THR A 191 0.19 -18.66 -6.76
CA THR A 191 1.18 -19.58 -7.36
C THR A 191 2.47 -19.64 -6.57
N ARG A 192 2.80 -18.56 -5.84
CA ARG A 192 3.96 -18.46 -4.95
C ARG A 192 3.58 -17.73 -3.65
N PRO A 193 2.73 -18.33 -2.79
CA PRO A 193 2.11 -17.63 -1.67
C PRO A 193 3.09 -17.18 -0.58
N TRP A 194 4.28 -17.77 -0.47
CA TRP A 194 5.33 -17.31 0.45
C TRP A 194 5.98 -15.99 0.01
N MET A 195 5.71 -15.52 -1.22
CA MET A 195 6.20 -14.26 -1.79
C MET A 195 7.72 -14.08 -1.56
N LYS A 196 8.16 -12.91 -1.13
CA LYS A 196 9.57 -12.63 -0.81
C LYS A 196 9.90 -12.69 0.70
N SER A 197 9.12 -13.46 1.47
CA SER A 197 9.29 -13.51 2.93
C SER A 197 10.70 -13.93 3.36
N ALA A 198 11.32 -14.85 2.64
CA ALA A 198 12.68 -15.31 2.94
C ALA A 198 13.72 -14.24 2.61
N GLU A 199 13.62 -13.61 1.45
CA GLU A 199 14.52 -12.56 0.97
C GLU A 199 14.45 -11.30 1.85
N ILE A 200 13.24 -10.88 2.23
CA ILE A 200 13.03 -9.79 3.20
C ILE A 200 13.70 -10.14 4.53
N THR A 201 13.51 -11.37 5.02
CA THR A 201 14.10 -11.84 6.27
C THR A 201 15.62 -11.80 6.22
N ASP A 202 16.24 -12.23 5.12
CA ASP A 202 17.69 -12.22 4.95
C ASP A 202 18.26 -10.79 4.99
N GLU A 203 17.63 -9.86 4.26
CA GLU A 203 18.03 -8.44 4.28
C GLU A 203 17.86 -7.80 5.66
N VAL A 204 16.77 -8.10 6.35
CA VAL A 204 16.52 -7.61 7.71
C VAL A 204 17.57 -8.14 8.69
N ILE A 205 17.84 -9.44 8.68
CA ILE A 205 18.84 -10.06 9.58
C ILE A 205 20.25 -9.51 9.32
N ASN A 206 20.58 -9.28 8.06
CA ASN A 206 21.88 -8.72 7.66
C ASN A 206 22.01 -7.24 8.07
N GLY A 207 20.94 -6.46 7.97
CA GLY A 207 20.95 -5.03 8.31
C GLY A 207 20.85 -4.75 9.81
N MET A 208 20.18 -5.59 10.60
CA MET A 208 19.93 -5.35 12.03
C MET A 208 21.16 -4.91 12.86
N PRO A 209 22.40 -5.42 12.64
CA PRO A 209 23.55 -4.98 13.42
C PRO A 209 23.92 -3.49 13.24
N ASP A 210 23.58 -2.89 12.11
CA ASP A 210 23.99 -1.55 11.71
C ASP A 210 22.93 -0.48 12.05
N TYR A 211 21.68 -0.90 12.31
CA TYR A 211 20.57 0.01 12.54
C TYR A 211 19.95 -0.18 13.94
N LYS A 212 19.51 0.94 14.52
CA LYS A 212 18.84 0.94 15.84
C LYS A 212 17.35 0.66 15.74
N PHE A 213 16.74 1.05 14.64
CA PHE A 213 15.33 0.78 14.33
C PHE A 213 15.21 0.15 12.95
N VAL A 214 14.64 -1.04 12.91
CA VAL A 214 14.37 -1.75 11.65
C VAL A 214 12.87 -2.00 11.55
N ARG A 215 12.27 -1.60 10.44
CA ARG A 215 10.88 -1.90 10.11
C ARG A 215 10.81 -2.69 8.82
N LEU A 216 9.87 -3.60 8.76
CA LEU A 216 9.63 -4.43 7.59
C LEU A 216 8.14 -4.70 7.42
N ASN A 217 7.75 -5.12 6.22
CA ASN A 217 6.42 -5.63 5.95
C ASN A 217 6.54 -6.98 5.23
N PHE A 218 5.72 -7.94 5.67
CA PHE A 218 5.47 -9.20 4.97
C PHE A 218 4.07 -9.11 4.35
N PRO A 219 3.93 -8.93 3.03
CA PRO A 219 2.63 -8.68 2.42
C PRO A 219 1.75 -9.90 2.24
N GLY A 220 2.27 -11.12 2.51
CA GLY A 220 1.57 -12.37 2.20
C GLY A 220 0.17 -12.48 2.82
N GLY A 221 -0.03 -12.01 4.05
CA GLY A 221 -1.35 -12.04 4.70
C GLY A 221 -2.40 -11.20 3.96
N ASP A 222 -2.01 -10.07 3.39
CA ASP A 222 -2.89 -9.19 2.63
C ASP A 222 -3.00 -9.62 1.16
N MET A 223 -1.86 -9.71 0.46
CA MET A 223 -1.86 -9.93 -0.99
C MET A 223 -2.41 -11.30 -1.37
N VAL A 224 -2.01 -12.36 -0.66
CA VAL A 224 -2.56 -13.70 -0.87
C VAL A 224 -3.98 -13.80 -0.32
N GLY A 225 -4.28 -13.13 0.81
CA GLY A 225 -5.63 -13.04 1.38
C GLY A 225 -6.66 -12.49 0.39
N HIS A 226 -6.28 -11.53 -0.44
CA HIS A 226 -7.15 -10.99 -1.50
C HIS A 226 -7.56 -12.00 -2.57
N THR A 227 -6.89 -13.15 -2.70
CA THR A 227 -7.30 -14.23 -3.62
C THR A 227 -8.44 -15.08 -3.05
N ALA A 228 -8.66 -15.00 -1.73
CA ALA A 228 -9.55 -15.88 -0.99
C ALA A 228 -9.30 -17.38 -1.27
N ASP A 229 -8.03 -17.72 -1.52
CA ASP A 229 -7.55 -19.10 -1.58
C ASP A 229 -7.03 -19.49 -0.20
N LEU A 230 -7.72 -20.42 0.46
CA LEU A 230 -7.41 -20.82 1.84
C LEU A 230 -6.03 -21.49 1.93
N ASP A 231 -5.74 -22.42 1.03
CA ASP A 231 -4.50 -23.20 1.07
C ASP A 231 -3.30 -22.30 0.79
N ALA A 232 -3.40 -21.41 -0.20
CA ALA A 232 -2.37 -20.43 -0.49
C ALA A 232 -2.17 -19.45 0.70
N THR A 233 -3.26 -18.99 1.32
CA THR A 233 -3.16 -18.08 2.47
C THR A 233 -2.52 -18.76 3.68
N VAL A 234 -2.84 -20.02 3.96
CA VAL A 234 -2.17 -20.80 5.02
C VAL A 234 -0.67 -20.89 4.75
N LEU A 235 -0.26 -21.23 3.53
CA LEU A 235 1.17 -21.29 3.15
C LEU A 235 1.87 -19.93 3.30
N ALA A 236 1.20 -18.82 2.96
CA ALA A 236 1.71 -17.47 3.17
C ALA A 236 1.97 -17.20 4.66
N MET A 237 1.01 -17.51 5.52
CA MET A 237 1.13 -17.31 6.96
C MET A 237 2.19 -18.21 7.60
N GLU A 238 2.35 -19.47 7.17
CA GLU A 238 3.42 -20.35 7.61
C GLU A 238 4.81 -19.82 7.21
N ALA A 239 4.94 -19.27 6.01
CA ALA A 239 6.20 -18.63 5.57
C ALA A 239 6.55 -17.40 6.42
N ILE A 240 5.55 -16.59 6.79
CA ILE A 240 5.72 -15.44 7.70
C ILE A 240 6.13 -15.94 9.09
N ASP A 241 5.51 -16.98 9.63
CA ASP A 241 5.85 -17.55 10.95
C ASP A 241 7.31 -18.02 11.00
N LEU A 242 7.76 -18.76 9.98
CA LEU A 242 9.15 -19.18 9.84
C LEU A 242 10.12 -17.98 9.77
N SER A 243 9.74 -16.93 9.07
CA SER A 243 10.49 -15.69 8.94
C SER A 243 10.59 -14.96 10.27
N LEU A 244 9.49 -14.83 10.99
CA LEU A 244 9.44 -14.24 12.34
C LEU A 244 10.30 -15.02 13.33
N ALA A 245 10.31 -16.36 13.28
CA ALA A 245 11.16 -17.19 14.14
C ALA A 245 12.65 -16.94 13.86
N ARG A 246 13.05 -16.68 12.62
CA ARG A 246 14.44 -16.32 12.26
C ARG A 246 14.82 -14.93 12.77
N ILE A 247 13.92 -13.96 12.58
CA ILE A 247 14.09 -12.58 13.05
C ILE A 247 14.20 -12.55 14.58
N ALA A 248 13.30 -13.23 15.28
CA ALA A 248 13.29 -13.30 16.75
C ALA A 248 14.62 -13.80 17.32
N ARG A 249 15.22 -14.87 16.72
CA ARG A 249 16.56 -15.34 17.11
C ARG A 249 17.62 -14.27 16.95
N LYS A 250 17.58 -13.51 15.83
CA LYS A 250 18.54 -12.43 15.61
C LYS A 250 18.35 -11.28 16.58
N VAL A 251 17.10 -10.95 16.89
CA VAL A 251 16.75 -9.94 17.91
C VAL A 251 17.28 -10.36 19.28
N ASP A 252 17.15 -11.63 19.68
CA ASP A 252 17.72 -12.16 20.92
C ASP A 252 19.27 -12.05 20.95
N GLU A 253 19.93 -12.41 19.85
CA GLU A 253 21.40 -12.29 19.73
C GLU A 253 21.88 -10.85 19.94
N LEU A 254 21.13 -9.88 19.44
CA LEU A 254 21.45 -8.46 19.53
C LEU A 254 20.95 -7.77 20.81
N GLY A 255 20.15 -8.48 21.62
CA GLY A 255 19.52 -7.91 22.82
C GLY A 255 18.49 -6.83 22.48
N GLY A 256 17.74 -7.01 21.40
CA GLY A 256 16.70 -6.12 20.92
C GLY A 256 15.29 -6.49 21.39
N VAL A 257 14.32 -5.73 20.90
CA VAL A 257 12.88 -5.97 21.09
C VAL A 257 12.24 -6.09 19.72
N LEU A 258 11.37 -7.10 19.53
CA LEU A 258 10.57 -7.27 18.32
C LEU A 258 9.11 -6.90 18.62
N VAL A 259 8.56 -5.98 17.84
CA VAL A 259 7.14 -5.62 17.88
C VAL A 259 6.48 -6.12 16.61
N ILE A 260 5.45 -6.95 16.75
CA ILE A 260 4.70 -7.56 15.64
C ILE A 260 3.30 -6.99 15.64
N VAL A 261 2.89 -6.40 14.53
CA VAL A 261 1.56 -5.80 14.33
C VAL A 261 1.06 -6.12 12.92
N ALA A 262 -0.23 -5.87 12.69
CA ALA A 262 -0.80 -5.76 11.34
C ALA A 262 -1.49 -4.40 11.19
N ASP A 263 -1.55 -3.88 9.98
CA ASP A 263 -2.23 -2.62 9.65
C ASP A 263 -3.75 -2.77 9.54
N HIS A 264 -4.22 -3.93 9.12
CA HIS A 264 -5.62 -4.34 9.05
C HIS A 264 -5.73 -5.87 9.00
N GLY A 265 -6.96 -6.39 9.08
CA GLY A 265 -7.25 -7.79 8.88
C GLY A 265 -7.57 -8.10 7.41
N ASN A 266 -7.33 -9.33 6.99
CA ASN A 266 -7.67 -9.91 5.69
C ASN A 266 -7.65 -11.44 5.79
N ALA A 267 -6.45 -12.03 6.00
CA ALA A 267 -6.21 -13.48 5.99
C ALA A 267 -7.03 -14.28 7.02
N GLU A 268 -7.49 -13.66 8.09
CA GLU A 268 -8.26 -14.31 9.14
C GLU A 268 -9.73 -14.56 8.77
N GLU A 269 -10.22 -13.94 7.66
CA GLU A 269 -11.62 -14.05 7.25
C GLU A 269 -11.76 -14.09 5.73
N LEU A 270 -11.48 -15.25 5.13
CA LEU A 270 -11.52 -15.49 3.68
C LEU A 270 -12.91 -15.86 3.14
N LEU A 271 -13.86 -16.16 4.03
CA LEU A 271 -15.24 -16.47 3.69
C LEU A 271 -16.18 -15.58 4.51
N ASP A 272 -17.27 -15.17 3.90
CA ASP A 272 -18.35 -14.46 4.60
C ASP A 272 -19.25 -15.43 5.38
N ALA A 273 -20.27 -14.90 6.05
CA ALA A 273 -21.23 -15.69 6.83
C ALA A 273 -22.04 -16.69 5.98
N ASN A 274 -22.08 -16.53 4.67
CA ASN A 274 -22.80 -17.42 3.73
C ASN A 274 -21.85 -18.48 3.12
N GLY A 275 -20.55 -18.41 3.41
CA GLY A 275 -19.53 -19.27 2.82
C GLY A 275 -19.03 -18.78 1.45
N GLU A 276 -19.36 -17.56 1.05
CA GLU A 276 -18.87 -16.93 -0.17
C GLU A 276 -17.48 -16.31 0.04
N LYS A 277 -16.64 -16.32 -1.00
CA LYS A 277 -15.29 -15.77 -0.96
C LYS A 277 -15.29 -14.28 -0.60
N LYS A 278 -14.49 -13.93 0.41
CA LYS A 278 -14.29 -12.56 0.87
C LYS A 278 -12.87 -12.11 0.55
N THR A 279 -12.75 -11.16 -0.34
CA THR A 279 -11.45 -10.62 -0.83
C THR A 279 -11.14 -9.22 -0.30
N ALA A 280 -11.98 -8.69 0.57
CA ALA A 280 -11.83 -7.34 1.15
C ALA A 280 -11.20 -7.40 2.54
N HIS A 281 -10.57 -6.31 2.94
CA HIS A 281 -10.08 -6.14 4.31
C HIS A 281 -11.20 -6.26 5.34
N THR A 282 -10.84 -6.68 6.55
CA THR A 282 -11.77 -6.75 7.68
C THR A 282 -11.55 -5.60 8.65
N THR A 283 -12.53 -5.40 9.53
CA THR A 283 -12.42 -4.48 10.67
C THR A 283 -12.11 -5.21 11.97
N ASN A 284 -11.66 -6.46 11.88
CA ASN A 284 -11.29 -7.24 13.04
C ASN A 284 -10.08 -6.64 13.76
N PRO A 285 -9.99 -6.79 15.09
CA PRO A 285 -8.80 -6.37 15.82
C PRO A 285 -7.55 -7.10 15.32
N VAL A 286 -6.48 -6.36 15.15
CA VAL A 286 -5.18 -6.92 14.72
C VAL A 286 -4.29 -7.25 15.93
N PRO A 287 -3.34 -8.20 15.80
CA PRO A 287 -2.40 -8.50 16.87
C PRO A 287 -1.46 -7.34 17.13
N CYS A 288 -1.02 -7.18 18.38
CA CYS A 288 0.09 -6.33 18.77
C CYS A 288 0.93 -7.09 19.83
N ILE A 289 2.08 -7.61 19.42
CA ILE A 289 2.90 -8.51 20.22
C ILE A 289 4.23 -7.84 20.49
N PHE A 290 4.61 -7.78 21.78
CA PHE A 290 5.94 -7.34 22.24
C PHE A 290 6.75 -8.58 22.63
N TYR A 291 7.73 -8.94 21.81
CA TYR A 291 8.67 -10.02 22.08
C TYR A 291 9.98 -9.40 22.60
N ASP A 292 10.25 -9.60 23.89
CA ASP A 292 11.42 -9.08 24.58
C ASP A 292 11.96 -10.13 25.55
N ASN A 293 13.13 -10.66 25.28
CA ASN A 293 13.90 -11.56 26.15
C ASN A 293 15.06 -10.86 26.85
N THR A 294 15.14 -9.51 26.78
CA THR A 294 16.20 -8.74 27.39
C THR A 294 16.03 -8.65 28.90
N LYS A 295 17.10 -8.23 29.60
CA LYS A 295 17.03 -7.92 31.02
C LYS A 295 16.16 -6.68 31.30
N ASN A 296 15.88 -5.85 30.31
CA ASN A 296 15.09 -4.64 30.42
C ASN A 296 13.59 -4.89 30.33
N ARG A 297 13.14 -6.13 30.07
CA ARG A 297 11.71 -6.48 30.01
C ARG A 297 10.92 -6.05 31.26
N SER A 298 11.54 -6.05 32.42
CA SER A 298 10.92 -5.61 33.69
C SER A 298 10.88 -4.10 33.88
N SER A 299 11.50 -3.32 32.99
CA SER A 299 11.54 -1.86 33.10
C SER A 299 10.32 -1.18 32.48
N TYR A 300 9.42 -1.91 31.86
CA TYR A 300 8.15 -1.40 31.34
C TYR A 300 7.02 -2.41 31.50
N GLN A 301 5.80 -1.91 31.48
CA GLN A 301 4.56 -2.70 31.55
C GLN A 301 3.55 -2.16 30.55
N LEU A 302 2.53 -2.96 30.20
CA LEU A 302 1.44 -2.47 29.38
C LEU A 302 0.70 -1.34 30.10
N SER A 303 0.50 -0.23 29.42
CA SER A 303 -0.33 0.87 29.90
C SER A 303 -1.81 0.51 29.65
N GLY A 304 -2.69 0.95 30.54
CA GLY A 304 -4.14 0.69 30.41
C GLY A 304 -4.83 1.63 29.42
N VAL A 305 -4.25 1.87 28.24
CA VAL A 305 -4.84 2.75 27.21
C VAL A 305 -6.25 2.30 26.84
N ASN A 306 -7.20 3.23 26.93
CA ASN A 306 -8.57 2.96 26.51
C ASN A 306 -8.67 2.99 24.98
N LYS A 307 -9.20 1.92 24.38
CA LYS A 307 -9.29 1.73 22.92
C LYS A 307 -7.93 1.85 22.23
N PRO A 308 -6.98 0.94 22.53
CA PRO A 308 -5.68 0.92 21.87
C PRO A 308 -5.84 0.69 20.37
N GLY A 309 -4.88 1.20 19.58
CA GLY A 309 -4.87 1.05 18.13
C GLY A 309 -3.52 1.39 17.52
N LEU A 310 -3.43 1.34 16.22
CA LEU A 310 -2.19 1.64 15.48
C LEU A 310 -1.66 3.04 15.76
N LYS A 311 -2.53 3.99 16.04
CA LYS A 311 -2.20 5.38 16.42
C LYS A 311 -1.27 5.49 17.65
N ASN A 312 -1.26 4.47 18.51
CA ASN A 312 -0.42 4.45 19.72
C ASN A 312 1.00 3.93 19.45
N LEU A 313 1.29 3.41 18.26
CA LEU A 313 2.57 2.75 17.96
C LEU A 313 3.74 3.72 17.92
N ALA A 314 3.57 4.92 17.37
CA ALA A 314 4.66 5.90 17.27
C ALA A 314 5.26 6.22 18.65
N ALA A 315 4.43 6.64 19.61
CA ALA A 315 4.86 6.89 20.99
C ALA A 315 5.43 5.63 21.66
N THR A 316 4.81 4.47 21.42
CA THR A 316 5.26 3.19 21.98
C THR A 316 6.67 2.83 21.52
N LEU A 317 6.94 2.95 20.22
CA LEU A 317 8.25 2.66 19.63
C LEU A 317 9.31 3.67 20.07
N ALA A 318 8.94 4.95 20.20
CA ALA A 318 9.82 5.96 20.74
C ALA A 318 10.25 5.62 22.19
N VAL A 319 9.31 5.24 23.05
CA VAL A 319 9.58 4.83 24.44
C VAL A 319 10.48 3.59 24.50
N LEU A 320 10.23 2.56 23.65
CA LEU A 320 11.08 1.37 23.57
C LEU A 320 12.51 1.71 23.13
N LEU A 321 12.69 2.74 22.32
CA LEU A 321 14.00 3.25 21.90
C LEU A 321 14.62 4.23 22.90
N GLY A 322 13.99 4.42 24.08
CA GLY A 322 14.48 5.30 25.14
C GLY A 322 14.20 6.79 24.88
N GLN A 323 13.37 7.13 23.90
CA GLN A 323 13.00 8.49 23.55
C GLN A 323 11.68 8.87 24.23
N ASN A 324 11.75 9.43 25.44
CA ASN A 324 10.55 9.74 26.23
C ASN A 324 9.99 11.15 25.99
N ASP A 325 10.73 12.01 25.29
CA ASP A 325 10.31 13.38 24.94
C ASP A 325 9.78 13.42 23.48
N TYR A 326 8.82 12.55 23.19
CA TYR A 326 8.16 12.45 21.89
C TYR A 326 7.10 13.55 21.71
N PRO A 327 6.64 13.85 20.47
CA PRO A 327 5.64 14.88 20.19
C PRO A 327 4.35 14.69 21.00
N LYS A 328 3.85 15.77 21.60
CA LYS A 328 2.59 15.77 22.37
C LYS A 328 1.33 15.60 21.52
N SER A 329 1.46 15.74 20.22
CA SER A 329 0.42 15.45 19.22
C SER A 329 0.14 13.96 19.07
N TRP A 330 1.09 13.09 19.47
CA TRP A 330 0.92 11.65 19.41
C TRP A 330 0.02 11.12 20.51
N ASP A 331 -0.69 10.04 20.20
CA ASP A 331 -1.47 9.30 21.20
C ASP A 331 -0.58 8.63 22.26
N GLU A 332 -1.14 8.32 23.41
CA GLU A 332 -0.43 7.68 24.53
C GLU A 332 0.22 6.34 24.12
N PRO A 333 1.41 6.02 24.63
CA PRO A 333 2.07 4.74 24.34
C PRO A 333 1.34 3.56 24.99
N LEU A 334 1.41 2.40 24.36
CA LEU A 334 0.86 1.13 24.86
C LEU A 334 1.64 0.56 26.03
N ILE A 335 2.79 1.15 26.38
CA ILE A 335 3.65 0.75 27.47
C ILE A 335 3.96 1.96 28.34
N SER A 336 4.21 1.72 29.63
CA SER A 336 4.74 2.70 30.58
C SER A 336 6.02 2.16 31.18
N VAL A 337 7.00 3.06 31.35
CA VAL A 337 8.25 2.75 32.07
C VAL A 337 7.96 2.63 33.58
N VAL A 338 8.50 1.57 34.21
CA VAL A 338 8.31 1.26 35.63
C VAL A 338 9.46 1.82 36.46
#